data_17db22d61b079c1f7f4405a1b2ddfebb
#
_entry.id   17db22d61b079c1f7f4405a1b2ddfebb
#
_cell.length_a   1.000
_cell.length_b   1.000
_cell.length_c   1.000
_cell.angle_alpha   90.00
_cell.angle_beta   90.00
_cell.angle_gamma   90.00
#
_symmetry.space_group_name_H-M   'P 1'
#
loop_
_entity.id
_entity.type
_entity.pdbx_description
1 polymer ?
#
loop_
_entity_poly.entity_id
_entity_poly.type
_entity_poly.pdbx_seq_one_letter_code
_entity_poly.pdbx_strand_id
1 'polypeptide(L)'
;MNLQNYEYKTEPYQHQTDTLELSLDSPLFALFLEMGLGKSKILLDNAALLFEHQKISGLLIVSPKGNLPNWDVHEINKHLPDRIQRNVLVWQPNHTQRWTTAYKKMVEEDSTGVLNIFLVNVEAFATVKACKFVEEFLVTHDAMMVVDESTTIKNPKAKRTKHLIKLAPLADYRRILTGFPVTKAPLDLYSQCYFLSPNLLGFSSFFAFRARYAITQSRTMGRLSFQQITGFQRLEELQESLKDFSIRKTKTECLDLPAKVYIKRYVELSDEQKTAYGTM
;
A
#
# COMPACT_ATOMS: atom_id res chain seq x y z
N MET A 1 -3.05 14.43 17.94
CA MET A 1 -2.16 13.57 18.77
C MET A 1 -0.78 14.21 18.84
N ASN A 2 0.01 13.95 19.91
CA ASN A 2 1.31 14.58 20.09
C ASN A 2 2.40 13.50 20.21
N LEU A 3 3.51 13.64 19.46
CA LEU A 3 4.64 12.70 19.48
C LEU A 3 5.59 12.90 20.67
N GLN A 4 5.47 13.99 21.44
CA GLN A 4 6.42 14.37 22.48
C GLN A 4 6.66 13.28 23.56
N ASN A 5 5.66 12.46 23.84
CA ASN A 5 5.72 11.41 24.84
C ASN A 5 5.66 9.98 24.23
N TYR A 6 5.76 9.87 22.90
CA TYR A 6 5.72 8.56 22.26
C TYR A 6 7.09 7.89 22.32
N GLU A 7 7.12 6.71 22.95
CA GLU A 7 8.33 5.89 23.02
C GLU A 7 8.40 4.94 21.81
N TYR A 8 9.31 5.26 20.92
CA TYR A 8 9.61 4.43 19.75
C TYR A 8 10.32 3.14 20.16
N LYS A 9 9.95 2.00 19.54
CA LYS A 9 10.71 0.75 19.71
C LYS A 9 12.07 0.79 19.01
N THR A 10 12.13 1.48 17.89
CA THR A 10 13.36 1.72 17.12
C THR A 10 13.48 3.21 16.85
N GLU A 11 14.68 3.76 17.03
CA GLU A 11 14.94 5.19 16.82
C GLU A 11 14.59 5.62 15.39
N PRO A 12 13.74 6.65 15.20
CA PRO A 12 13.38 7.14 13.88
C PRO A 12 14.44 8.08 13.30
N TYR A 13 14.60 8.07 12.00
CA TYR A 13 15.26 9.17 11.30
C TYR A 13 14.33 10.41 11.25
N GLN A 14 14.91 11.60 11.12
CA GLN A 14 14.15 12.85 11.09
C GLN A 14 13.02 12.82 10.03
N HIS A 15 13.29 12.38 8.81
CA HIS A 15 12.27 12.27 7.77
C HIS A 15 11.12 11.32 8.12
N GLN A 16 11.35 10.33 9.00
CA GLN A 16 10.31 9.41 9.47
C GLN A 16 9.42 10.09 10.50
N THR A 17 10.00 10.84 11.41
CA THR A 17 9.26 11.64 12.40
C THR A 17 8.40 12.70 11.70
N ASP A 18 9.00 13.50 10.79
CA ASP A 18 8.29 14.52 10.01
C ASP A 18 7.10 13.92 9.23
N THR A 19 7.32 12.74 8.62
CA THR A 19 6.28 12.04 7.87
C THR A 19 5.16 11.51 8.77
N LEU A 20 5.52 11.00 9.94
CA LEU A 20 4.56 10.53 10.94
C LEU A 20 3.70 11.69 11.43
N GLU A 21 4.29 12.82 11.79
CA GLU A 21 3.55 14.03 12.21
C GLU A 21 2.53 14.49 11.17
N LEU A 22 2.93 14.53 9.90
CA LEU A 22 2.03 14.93 8.80
C LEU A 22 0.86 13.96 8.59
N SER A 23 1.09 12.66 8.81
CA SER A 23 0.11 11.62 8.51
C SER A 23 -0.75 11.19 9.70
N LEU A 24 -0.32 11.52 10.93
CA LEU A 24 -0.84 10.95 12.16
C LEU A 24 -2.35 11.15 12.33
N ASP A 25 -2.82 12.38 12.21
CA ASP A 25 -4.22 12.75 12.42
C ASP A 25 -5.07 12.68 11.13
N SER A 26 -4.44 12.45 9.98
CA SER A 26 -5.16 12.35 8.72
C SER A 26 -5.84 10.98 8.59
N PRO A 27 -7.16 10.89 8.35
CA PRO A 27 -7.83 9.62 8.07
C PRO A 27 -7.30 8.94 6.80
N LEU A 28 -6.85 9.73 5.82
CA LEU A 28 -6.47 9.27 4.49
C LEU A 28 -5.08 9.83 4.15
N PHE A 29 -4.09 8.95 3.93
CA PHE A 29 -2.76 9.43 3.59
C PHE A 29 -1.96 8.47 2.71
N ALA A 30 -1.15 9.03 1.81
CA ALA A 30 -0.27 8.31 0.90
C ALA A 30 1.21 8.51 1.26
N LEU A 31 1.92 7.43 1.54
CA LEU A 31 3.35 7.41 1.84
C LEU A 31 4.14 7.01 0.58
N PHE A 32 4.53 8.00 -0.21
CA PHE A 32 5.32 7.81 -1.42
C PHE A 32 6.82 7.96 -1.13
N LEU A 33 7.33 7.11 -0.26
CA LEU A 33 8.73 7.10 0.14
C LEU A 33 9.51 6.04 -0.62
N GLU A 34 10.67 6.40 -1.14
CA GLU A 34 11.56 5.47 -1.84
C GLU A 34 11.89 4.24 -0.97
N MET A 35 12.22 3.12 -1.59
CA MET A 35 12.53 1.87 -0.89
C MET A 35 13.67 2.09 0.12
N GLY A 36 13.51 1.56 1.35
CA GLY A 36 14.50 1.72 2.42
C GLY A 36 14.39 2.99 3.26
N LEU A 37 13.38 3.85 3.02
CA LEU A 37 13.12 5.04 3.85
C LEU A 37 12.19 4.76 5.04
N GLY A 38 11.88 3.50 5.32
CA GLY A 38 11.16 3.09 6.54
C GLY A 38 9.65 3.28 6.51
N LYS A 39 8.99 3.12 5.35
CA LYS A 39 7.51 3.17 5.23
C LYS A 39 6.82 2.28 6.26
N SER A 40 7.29 1.04 6.45
CA SER A 40 6.73 0.08 7.40
C SER A 40 6.82 0.57 8.83
N LYS A 41 7.97 1.16 9.21
CA LYS A 41 8.17 1.74 10.55
C LYS A 41 7.19 2.90 10.78
N ILE A 42 7.11 3.85 9.85
CA ILE A 42 6.20 5.00 9.97
C ILE A 42 4.75 4.52 10.13
N LEU A 43 4.35 3.53 9.33
CA LEU A 43 3.02 2.94 9.42
C LEU A 43 2.75 2.30 10.77
N LEU A 44 3.71 1.50 11.30
CA LEU A 44 3.55 0.80 12.57
C LEU A 44 3.54 1.76 13.75
N ASP A 45 4.35 2.82 13.73
CA ASP A 45 4.30 3.89 14.72
C ASP A 45 2.96 4.66 14.66
N ASN A 46 2.44 4.93 13.45
CA ASN A 46 1.12 5.55 13.28
C ASN A 46 0.00 4.64 13.83
N ALA A 47 0.04 3.34 13.53
CA ALA A 47 -0.94 2.39 14.05
C ALA A 47 -0.86 2.26 15.58
N ALA A 48 0.36 2.24 16.13
CA ALA A 48 0.58 2.20 17.57
C ALA A 48 -0.04 3.40 18.28
N LEU A 49 0.23 4.60 17.79
CA LEU A 49 -0.33 5.86 18.32
C LEU A 49 -1.85 5.91 18.22
N LEU A 50 -2.41 5.53 17.08
CA LEU A 50 -3.87 5.46 16.90
C LEU A 50 -4.51 4.47 17.89
N PHE A 51 -3.86 3.32 18.10
CA PHE A 51 -4.33 2.31 19.05
C PHE A 51 -4.25 2.81 20.50
N GLU A 52 -3.14 3.42 20.93
CA GLU A 52 -2.98 3.99 22.27
C GLU A 52 -4.01 5.09 22.57
N HIS A 53 -4.42 5.84 21.55
CA HIS A 53 -5.49 6.85 21.65
C HIS A 53 -6.89 6.28 21.40
N GLN A 54 -7.06 4.96 21.37
CA GLN A 54 -8.35 4.27 21.19
C GLN A 54 -9.09 4.68 19.90
N LYS A 55 -8.33 5.00 18.84
CA LYS A 55 -8.86 5.37 17.53
C LYS A 55 -9.01 4.16 16.61
N ILE A 56 -8.23 3.10 16.86
CA ILE A 56 -8.32 1.83 16.14
C ILE A 56 -8.18 0.67 17.11
N SER A 57 -8.83 -0.44 16.79
CA SER A 57 -8.66 -1.75 17.41
C SER A 57 -8.14 -2.80 16.40
N GLY A 58 -8.22 -2.47 15.10
CA GLY A 58 -7.82 -3.34 14.01
C GLY A 58 -6.83 -2.69 13.03
N LEU A 59 -5.85 -3.47 12.56
CA LEU A 59 -4.91 -3.09 11.50
C LEU A 59 -4.95 -4.14 10.38
N LEU A 60 -5.50 -3.78 9.23
CA LEU A 60 -5.49 -4.62 8.03
C LEU A 60 -4.35 -4.18 7.11
N ILE A 61 -3.39 -5.08 6.86
CA ILE A 61 -2.31 -4.83 5.90
C ILE A 61 -2.49 -5.71 4.67
N VAL A 62 -2.69 -5.09 3.53
CA VAL A 62 -2.75 -5.73 2.22
C VAL A 62 -1.42 -5.52 1.51
N SER A 63 -0.68 -6.60 1.23
CA SER A 63 0.66 -6.55 0.66
C SER A 63 0.83 -7.64 -0.41
N PRO A 64 1.80 -7.54 -1.33
CA PRO A 64 2.14 -8.65 -2.23
C PRO A 64 2.46 -9.94 -1.45
N LYS A 65 2.07 -11.10 -1.99
CA LYS A 65 2.23 -12.39 -1.31
C LYS A 65 3.67 -12.62 -0.83
N GLY A 66 4.67 -12.26 -1.64
CA GLY A 66 6.09 -12.42 -1.29
C GLY A 66 6.57 -11.54 -0.14
N ASN A 67 5.83 -10.48 0.19
CA ASN A 67 6.20 -9.53 1.26
C ASN A 67 5.48 -9.80 2.60
N LEU A 68 4.44 -10.66 2.61
CA LEU A 68 3.72 -10.99 3.86
C LEU A 68 4.62 -11.58 4.95
N PRO A 69 5.56 -12.51 4.66
CA PRO A 69 6.47 -13.02 5.68
C PRO A 69 7.36 -11.93 6.29
N ASN A 70 7.74 -10.91 5.51
CA ASN A 70 8.50 -9.78 6.04
C ASN A 70 7.66 -8.96 7.04
N TRP A 71 6.38 -8.73 6.76
CA TRP A 71 5.46 -8.08 7.71
C TRP A 71 5.28 -8.89 8.97
N ASP A 72 4.97 -10.19 8.86
CA ASP A 72 4.66 -11.08 9.98
C ASP A 72 5.88 -11.31 10.90
N VAL A 73 7.03 -11.65 10.30
CA VAL A 73 8.21 -12.09 11.06
C VAL A 73 9.12 -10.92 11.44
N HIS A 74 9.27 -9.92 10.57
CA HIS A 74 10.29 -8.89 10.74
C HIS A 74 9.71 -7.53 11.12
N GLU A 75 8.91 -6.90 10.29
CA GLU A 75 8.52 -5.49 10.45
C GLU A 75 7.72 -5.26 11.73
N ILE A 76 6.67 -6.04 11.97
CA ILE A 76 5.82 -5.92 13.17
C ILE A 76 6.64 -6.14 14.45
N ASN A 77 7.46 -7.18 14.47
CA ASN A 77 8.27 -7.50 15.65
C ASN A 77 9.39 -6.49 15.89
N LYS A 78 9.91 -5.88 14.83
CA LYS A 78 11.00 -4.91 14.91
C LYS A 78 10.53 -3.52 15.34
N HIS A 79 9.38 -3.07 14.85
CA HIS A 79 8.99 -1.66 14.95
C HIS A 79 7.79 -1.41 15.86
N LEU A 80 6.81 -2.33 15.94
CA LEU A 80 5.66 -2.14 16.82
C LEU A 80 6.10 -2.25 18.29
N PRO A 81 5.82 -1.26 19.17
CA PRO A 81 6.22 -1.27 20.57
C PRO A 81 5.73 -2.51 21.32
N ASP A 82 6.59 -3.09 22.19
CA ASP A 82 6.29 -4.31 22.93
C ASP A 82 5.18 -4.14 23.95
N ARG A 83 4.94 -2.91 24.42
CA ARG A 83 3.82 -2.56 25.30
C ARG A 83 2.45 -2.72 24.64
N ILE A 84 2.38 -2.76 23.31
CA ILE A 84 1.14 -3.00 22.57
C ILE A 84 0.89 -4.50 22.47
N GLN A 85 -0.11 -4.96 23.23
CA GLN A 85 -0.61 -6.33 23.11
C GLN A 85 -1.22 -6.51 21.71
N ARG A 86 -0.89 -7.59 21.01
CA ARG A 86 -1.32 -7.79 19.63
C ARG A 86 -1.63 -9.24 19.32
N ASN A 87 -2.62 -9.45 18.45
CA ASN A 87 -2.88 -10.70 17.75
C ASN A 87 -2.52 -10.49 16.27
N VAL A 88 -1.73 -11.38 15.68
CA VAL A 88 -1.39 -11.34 14.27
C VAL A 88 -1.91 -12.58 13.57
N LEU A 89 -2.65 -12.40 12.49
CA LEU A 89 -3.16 -13.50 11.68
C LEU A 89 -2.86 -13.26 10.19
N VAL A 90 -2.26 -14.23 9.53
CA VAL A 90 -1.96 -14.19 8.10
C VAL A 90 -3.04 -14.96 7.34
N TRP A 91 -3.62 -14.34 6.29
CA TRP A 91 -4.58 -14.97 5.41
C TRP A 91 -4.05 -16.25 4.77
N GLN A 92 -4.85 -17.30 4.79
CA GLN A 92 -4.59 -18.57 4.13
C GLN A 92 -5.79 -18.99 3.28
N PRO A 93 -5.64 -19.21 1.96
CA PRO A 93 -6.77 -19.60 1.08
C PRO A 93 -7.38 -20.94 1.47
N ASN A 94 -6.54 -21.88 1.92
CA ASN A 94 -6.93 -23.19 2.44
C ASN A 94 -6.66 -23.21 3.95
N HIS A 95 -7.47 -22.49 4.70
CA HIS A 95 -7.31 -22.37 6.15
C HIS A 95 -7.72 -23.66 6.88
N THR A 96 -6.94 -23.96 7.92
CA THR A 96 -7.17 -25.07 8.83
C THR A 96 -8.25 -24.69 9.87
N GLN A 97 -8.74 -25.69 10.62
CA GLN A 97 -9.63 -25.44 11.77
C GLN A 97 -8.96 -24.50 12.80
N ARG A 98 -7.67 -24.67 13.07
CA ARG A 98 -6.91 -23.80 13.97
C ARG A 98 -6.93 -22.34 13.49
N TRP A 99 -6.72 -22.11 12.19
CA TRP A 99 -6.79 -20.76 11.60
C TRP A 99 -8.21 -20.17 11.75
N THR A 100 -9.24 -20.96 11.47
CA THR A 100 -10.64 -20.53 11.60
C THR A 100 -10.98 -20.16 13.03
N THR A 101 -10.51 -20.94 14.02
CA THR A 101 -10.70 -20.62 15.44
C THR A 101 -9.99 -19.34 15.83
N ALA A 102 -8.73 -19.13 15.37
CA ALA A 102 -7.98 -17.91 15.65
C ALA A 102 -8.64 -16.68 15.01
N TYR A 103 -9.17 -16.81 13.79
CA TYR A 103 -9.89 -15.73 13.12
C TYR A 103 -11.20 -15.38 13.88
N LYS A 104 -11.99 -16.37 14.25
CA LYS A 104 -13.22 -16.15 15.03
C LYS A 104 -12.93 -15.46 16.35
N LYS A 105 -11.90 -15.89 17.06
CA LYS A 105 -11.45 -15.23 18.27
C LYS A 105 -11.12 -13.75 18.03
N MET A 106 -10.47 -13.43 16.92
CA MET A 106 -10.10 -12.06 16.55
C MET A 106 -11.33 -11.16 16.29
N VAL A 107 -12.43 -11.70 15.73
CA VAL A 107 -13.60 -10.89 15.31
C VAL A 107 -14.79 -10.97 16.29
N GLU A 108 -14.90 -12.05 17.10
CA GLU A 108 -16.06 -12.30 17.97
C GLU A 108 -15.77 -11.98 19.46
N GLU A 109 -14.50 -12.07 19.89
CA GLU A 109 -14.15 -11.80 21.30
C GLU A 109 -13.87 -10.30 21.51
N ASP A 110 -14.32 -9.80 22.66
CA ASP A 110 -13.95 -8.46 23.11
C ASP A 110 -12.42 -8.41 23.35
N SER A 111 -11.74 -7.80 22.42
CA SER A 111 -10.27 -7.66 22.41
C SER A 111 -9.83 -6.31 23.00
N THR A 112 -10.56 -5.77 23.98
CA THR A 112 -10.20 -4.50 24.63
C THR A 112 -8.74 -4.52 25.08
N GLY A 113 -7.94 -3.56 24.61
CA GLY A 113 -6.51 -3.48 24.94
C GLY A 113 -5.60 -4.35 24.06
N VAL A 114 -6.12 -5.00 23.00
CA VAL A 114 -5.34 -5.81 22.06
C VAL A 114 -5.52 -5.29 20.63
N LEU A 115 -4.41 -4.97 19.96
CA LEU A 115 -4.42 -4.60 18.54
C LEU A 115 -4.51 -5.87 17.67
N ASN A 116 -5.61 -6.04 16.95
CA ASN A 116 -5.79 -7.14 16.02
C ASN A 116 -5.17 -6.79 14.66
N ILE A 117 -4.21 -7.56 14.19
CA ILE A 117 -3.48 -7.33 12.92
C ILE A 117 -3.81 -8.46 11.95
N PHE A 118 -4.47 -8.12 10.85
CA PHE A 118 -4.81 -9.05 9.80
C PHE A 118 -3.98 -8.79 8.54
N LEU A 119 -3.15 -9.76 8.14
CA LEU A 119 -2.26 -9.68 6.98
C LEU A 119 -2.86 -10.45 5.81
N VAL A 120 -3.13 -9.79 4.69
CA VAL A 120 -3.77 -10.39 3.51
C VAL A 120 -2.99 -10.09 2.26
N ASN A 121 -2.73 -11.10 1.43
CA ASN A 121 -2.07 -10.85 0.14
C ASN A 121 -3.04 -10.21 -0.87
N VAL A 122 -2.53 -9.26 -1.63
CA VAL A 122 -3.33 -8.48 -2.59
C VAL A 122 -3.99 -9.36 -3.67
N GLU A 123 -3.38 -10.49 -4.01
CA GLU A 123 -3.90 -11.44 -4.99
C GLU A 123 -5.17 -12.15 -4.49
N ALA A 124 -5.35 -12.30 -3.18
CA ALA A 124 -6.53 -12.93 -2.58
C ALA A 124 -7.82 -12.18 -2.92
N PHE A 125 -7.72 -10.87 -3.13
CA PHE A 125 -8.85 -10.02 -3.54
C PHE A 125 -9.31 -10.25 -5.00
N ALA A 126 -8.68 -11.12 -5.76
CA ALA A 126 -9.25 -11.61 -7.01
C ALA A 126 -10.46 -12.53 -6.78
N THR A 127 -10.66 -13.03 -5.57
CA THR A 127 -11.74 -13.95 -5.15
C THR A 127 -12.63 -13.32 -4.09
N VAL A 128 -13.90 -13.73 -4.07
CA VAL A 128 -14.89 -13.26 -3.08
C VAL A 128 -14.62 -13.82 -1.68
N LYS A 129 -13.91 -14.96 -1.59
CA LYS A 129 -13.68 -15.63 -0.30
C LYS A 129 -12.90 -14.73 0.68
N ALA A 130 -11.76 -14.19 0.24
CA ALA A 130 -10.97 -13.29 1.08
C ALA A 130 -11.73 -11.99 1.41
N CYS A 131 -12.53 -11.47 0.45
CA CYS A 131 -13.30 -10.25 0.66
C CYS A 131 -14.28 -10.37 1.83
N LYS A 132 -14.93 -11.52 2.01
CA LYS A 132 -15.88 -11.74 3.12
C LYS A 132 -15.20 -11.66 4.48
N PHE A 133 -14.05 -12.32 4.65
CA PHE A 133 -13.28 -12.24 5.89
C PHE A 133 -12.76 -10.82 6.16
N VAL A 134 -12.31 -10.14 5.13
CA VAL A 134 -11.86 -8.74 5.28
C VAL A 134 -13.02 -7.80 5.61
N GLU A 135 -14.20 -7.99 4.99
CA GLU A 135 -15.40 -7.21 5.28
C GLU A 135 -15.83 -7.40 6.74
N GLU A 136 -15.89 -8.63 7.22
CA GLU A 136 -16.21 -8.96 8.61
C GLU A 136 -15.21 -8.32 9.58
N PHE A 137 -13.90 -8.46 9.31
CA PHE A 137 -12.86 -7.81 10.12
C PHE A 137 -13.02 -6.29 10.21
N LEU A 138 -13.28 -5.63 9.07
CA LEU A 138 -13.45 -4.17 9.01
C LEU A 138 -14.74 -3.68 9.67
N VAL A 139 -15.78 -4.50 9.71
CA VAL A 139 -17.06 -4.15 10.36
C VAL A 139 -17.00 -4.35 11.88
N THR A 140 -16.17 -5.28 12.35
CA THR A 140 -16.06 -5.60 13.78
C THR A 140 -14.99 -4.77 14.51
N HIS A 141 -14.17 -4.01 13.80
CA HIS A 141 -13.10 -3.19 14.38
C HIS A 141 -13.15 -1.74 13.87
N ASP A 142 -12.84 -0.79 14.73
CA ASP A 142 -12.36 0.52 14.29
C ASP A 142 -11.00 0.29 13.62
N ALA A 143 -10.93 0.37 12.30
CA ALA A 143 -9.80 -0.20 11.58
C ALA A 143 -8.99 0.81 10.77
N MET A 144 -7.67 0.58 10.75
CA MET A 144 -6.79 1.12 9.71
C MET A 144 -6.59 0.09 8.61
N MET A 145 -6.92 0.43 7.37
CA MET A 145 -6.66 -0.39 6.18
C MET A 145 -5.50 0.16 5.36
N VAL A 146 -4.54 -0.69 5.08
CA VAL A 146 -3.28 -0.32 4.41
C VAL A 146 -3.09 -1.15 3.15
N VAL A 147 -2.68 -0.50 2.05
CA VAL A 147 -2.19 -1.19 0.85
C VAL A 147 -0.72 -0.89 0.67
N ASP A 148 0.10 -1.87 1.00
CA ASP A 148 1.54 -1.86 0.75
C ASP A 148 1.82 -2.22 -0.71
N GLU A 149 2.83 -1.59 -1.30
CA GLU A 149 3.10 -1.61 -2.74
C GLU A 149 1.82 -1.33 -3.55
N SER A 150 1.24 -0.15 -3.30
CA SER A 150 -0.07 0.25 -3.86
C SER A 150 -0.13 0.29 -5.38
N THR A 151 1.00 0.24 -6.08
CA THR A 151 1.06 0.03 -7.53
C THR A 151 0.42 -1.28 -7.98
N THR A 152 0.26 -2.25 -7.08
CA THR A 152 -0.47 -3.51 -7.33
C THR A 152 -1.96 -3.29 -7.64
N ILE A 153 -2.52 -2.15 -7.22
CA ILE A 153 -3.93 -1.77 -7.44
C ILE A 153 -4.09 -0.63 -8.46
N LYS A 154 -3.06 -0.27 -9.23
CA LYS A 154 -3.10 0.83 -10.21
C LYS A 154 -4.05 0.61 -11.38
N ASN A 155 -4.43 -0.64 -11.68
CA ASN A 155 -5.37 -0.95 -12.76
C ASN A 155 -6.82 -0.91 -12.26
N PRO A 156 -7.63 0.10 -12.67
CA PRO A 156 -9.02 0.25 -12.21
C PRO A 156 -9.95 -0.87 -12.68
N LYS A 157 -9.56 -1.62 -13.71
CA LYS A 157 -10.37 -2.73 -14.26
C LYS A 157 -10.12 -4.06 -13.55
N ALA A 158 -9.02 -4.20 -12.81
CA ALA A 158 -8.67 -5.44 -12.12
C ALA A 158 -9.67 -5.77 -11.00
N LYS A 159 -10.06 -7.04 -10.88
CA LYS A 159 -11.01 -7.51 -9.84
C LYS A 159 -10.53 -7.15 -8.44
N ARG A 160 -9.25 -7.41 -8.14
CA ARG A 160 -8.65 -7.07 -6.84
C ARG A 160 -8.77 -5.59 -6.50
N THR A 161 -8.52 -4.69 -7.47
CA THR A 161 -8.63 -3.24 -7.29
C THR A 161 -10.08 -2.85 -6.96
N LYS A 162 -11.05 -3.37 -7.71
CA LYS A 162 -12.47 -3.09 -7.49
C LYS A 162 -12.94 -3.57 -6.12
N HIS A 163 -12.51 -4.77 -5.68
CA HIS A 163 -12.88 -5.30 -4.38
C HIS A 163 -12.26 -4.48 -3.24
N LEU A 164 -10.98 -4.12 -3.34
CA LEU A 164 -10.32 -3.27 -2.35
C LEU A 164 -10.97 -1.89 -2.22
N ILE A 165 -11.28 -1.25 -3.36
CA ILE A 165 -11.99 0.03 -3.38
C ILE A 165 -13.39 -0.09 -2.75
N LYS A 166 -14.09 -1.21 -2.96
CA LYS A 166 -15.42 -1.44 -2.37
C LYS A 166 -15.34 -1.59 -0.84
N LEU A 167 -14.29 -2.23 -0.33
CA LEU A 167 -14.09 -2.47 1.10
C LEU A 167 -13.50 -1.25 1.84
N ALA A 168 -12.74 -0.42 1.14
CA ALA A 168 -12.03 0.71 1.73
C ALA A 168 -12.89 1.64 2.61
N PRO A 169 -14.17 1.97 2.26
CA PRO A 169 -15.01 2.82 3.08
C PRO A 169 -15.38 2.25 4.46
N LEU A 170 -15.18 0.95 4.67
CA LEU A 170 -15.41 0.30 5.97
C LEU A 170 -14.29 0.55 6.98
N ALA A 171 -13.15 1.10 6.54
CA ALA A 171 -12.03 1.44 7.40
C ALA A 171 -12.03 2.94 7.71
N ASP A 172 -11.78 3.30 8.97
CA ASP A 172 -11.71 4.69 9.44
C ASP A 172 -10.46 5.39 8.95
N TYR A 173 -9.35 4.67 8.97
CA TYR A 173 -8.07 5.15 8.47
C TYR A 173 -7.61 4.33 7.26
N ARG A 174 -7.15 5.02 6.22
CA ARG A 174 -6.62 4.36 5.01
C ARG A 174 -5.24 4.87 4.66
N ARG A 175 -4.35 3.95 4.32
CA ARG A 175 -2.97 4.26 3.91
C ARG A 175 -2.60 3.51 2.64
N ILE A 176 -1.87 4.17 1.77
CA ILE A 176 -1.18 3.53 0.64
C ILE A 176 0.32 3.80 0.75
N LEU A 177 1.11 2.75 0.53
CA LEU A 177 2.56 2.80 0.60
C LEU A 177 3.16 2.35 -0.72
N THR A 178 4.07 3.13 -1.27
CA THR A 178 4.92 2.70 -2.39
C THR A 178 6.11 3.62 -2.58
N GLY A 179 7.21 3.09 -3.09
CA GLY A 179 8.38 3.90 -3.50
C GLY A 179 8.19 4.60 -4.83
N PHE A 180 7.38 4.02 -5.72
CA PHE A 180 7.19 4.47 -7.09
C PHE A 180 5.70 4.48 -7.47
N PRO A 181 4.94 5.53 -7.08
CA PRO A 181 3.49 5.58 -7.32
C PRO A 181 3.12 5.61 -8.82
N VAL A 182 4.03 6.13 -9.65
CA VAL A 182 3.92 6.16 -11.11
C VAL A 182 4.95 5.21 -11.70
N THR A 183 4.52 4.12 -12.32
CA THR A 183 5.42 3.12 -12.92
C THR A 183 5.51 3.23 -14.43
N LYS A 184 4.41 3.55 -15.09
CA LYS A 184 4.34 3.70 -16.56
C LYS A 184 3.74 5.03 -16.98
N ALA A 185 2.75 5.50 -16.26
CA ALA A 185 1.99 6.70 -16.64
C ALA A 185 1.40 7.38 -15.39
N PRO A 186 1.20 8.70 -15.40
CA PRO A 186 0.52 9.43 -14.32
C PRO A 186 -0.87 8.86 -14.01
N LEU A 187 -1.49 8.17 -14.97
CA LEU A 187 -2.78 7.50 -14.81
C LEU A 187 -2.74 6.35 -13.79
N ASP A 188 -1.55 5.84 -13.46
CA ASP A 188 -1.36 4.83 -12.42
C ASP A 188 -1.82 5.32 -11.03
N LEU A 189 -1.86 6.65 -10.81
CA LEU A 189 -2.27 7.27 -9.55
C LEU A 189 -3.78 7.14 -9.28
N TYR A 190 -4.62 7.12 -10.32
CA TYR A 190 -6.06 7.20 -10.16
C TYR A 190 -6.61 6.19 -9.15
N SER A 191 -6.40 4.89 -9.39
CA SER A 191 -6.95 3.84 -8.54
C SER A 191 -6.33 3.80 -7.15
N GLN A 192 -5.07 4.17 -7.03
CA GLN A 192 -4.36 4.26 -5.76
C GLN A 192 -4.99 5.35 -4.88
N CYS A 193 -5.20 6.55 -5.42
CA CYS A 193 -5.86 7.64 -4.70
C CYS A 193 -7.35 7.36 -4.49
N TYR A 194 -8.02 6.72 -5.45
CA TYR A 194 -9.44 6.35 -5.34
C TYR A 194 -9.70 5.34 -4.22
N PHE A 195 -8.73 4.49 -3.90
CA PHE A 195 -8.78 3.63 -2.72
C PHE A 195 -8.82 4.44 -1.42
N LEU A 196 -8.06 5.52 -1.33
CA LEU A 196 -8.13 6.42 -0.17
C LEU A 196 -9.50 7.10 -0.11
N SER A 197 -9.90 7.79 -1.17
CA SER A 197 -11.26 8.32 -1.33
C SER A 197 -11.54 8.66 -2.80
N PRO A 198 -12.76 8.42 -3.29
CA PRO A 198 -13.19 8.84 -4.63
C PRO A 198 -13.04 10.34 -4.89
N ASN A 199 -13.11 11.16 -3.85
CA ASN A 199 -13.17 12.62 -3.96
C ASN A 199 -11.79 13.30 -3.97
N LEU A 200 -10.71 12.60 -3.57
CA LEU A 200 -9.38 13.21 -3.40
C LEU A 200 -8.83 13.86 -4.68
N LEU A 201 -9.02 13.22 -5.82
CA LEU A 201 -8.57 13.77 -7.10
C LEU A 201 -9.64 14.57 -7.84
N GLY A 202 -10.87 14.71 -7.29
CA GLY A 202 -11.96 15.47 -7.90
C GLY A 202 -12.56 14.87 -9.17
N PHE A 203 -12.33 13.59 -9.46
CA PHE A 203 -12.83 12.91 -10.67
C PHE A 203 -13.76 11.76 -10.33
N SER A 204 -14.98 11.81 -10.87
CA SER A 204 -16.00 10.78 -10.68
C SER A 204 -15.69 9.45 -11.39
N SER A 205 -14.78 9.45 -12.37
CA SER A 205 -14.42 8.25 -13.13
C SER A 205 -12.98 8.29 -13.67
N PHE A 206 -12.42 7.10 -13.90
CA PHE A 206 -11.14 6.96 -14.58
C PHE A 206 -11.13 7.62 -15.98
N PHE A 207 -12.24 7.59 -16.68
CA PHE A 207 -12.33 8.20 -18.01
C PHE A 207 -12.20 9.73 -17.94
N ALA A 208 -12.85 10.37 -16.97
CA ALA A 208 -12.73 11.82 -16.73
C ALA A 208 -11.29 12.19 -16.36
N PHE A 209 -10.66 11.44 -15.44
CA PHE A 209 -9.26 11.60 -15.06
C PHE A 209 -8.32 11.43 -16.25
N ARG A 210 -8.51 10.37 -17.05
CA ARG A 210 -7.75 10.14 -18.27
C ARG A 210 -7.92 11.28 -19.29
N ALA A 211 -9.14 11.76 -19.52
CA ALA A 211 -9.42 12.86 -20.45
C ALA A 211 -8.73 14.17 -20.02
N ARG A 212 -8.57 14.40 -18.70
CA ARG A 212 -7.88 15.58 -18.16
C ARG A 212 -6.38 15.55 -18.37
N TYR A 213 -5.75 14.40 -18.14
CA TYR A 213 -4.30 14.29 -18.05
C TYR A 213 -3.61 13.58 -19.22
N ALA A 214 -4.34 12.82 -20.06
CA ALA A 214 -3.77 12.15 -21.22
C ALA A 214 -4.05 12.91 -22.51
N ILE A 215 -3.03 13.04 -23.33
CA ILE A 215 -3.15 13.48 -24.75
C ILE A 215 -3.41 12.23 -25.57
N THR A 216 -4.52 12.20 -26.30
CA THR A 216 -4.91 11.04 -27.09
C THR A 216 -5.05 11.39 -28.57
N GLN A 217 -4.69 10.45 -29.43
CA GLN A 217 -4.88 10.54 -30.88
C GLN A 217 -5.72 9.35 -31.36
N SER A 218 -6.68 9.61 -32.20
CA SER A 218 -7.45 8.54 -32.85
C SER A 218 -6.56 7.79 -33.85
N ARG A 219 -6.54 6.48 -33.74
CA ARG A 219 -5.84 5.58 -34.66
C ARG A 219 -6.81 4.57 -35.20
N THR A 220 -6.68 4.28 -36.51
CA THR A 220 -7.48 3.26 -37.18
C THR A 220 -6.58 2.12 -37.61
N MET A 221 -6.97 0.89 -37.28
CA MET A 221 -6.31 -0.33 -37.73
C MET A 221 -7.35 -1.25 -38.34
N GLY A 222 -7.41 -1.30 -39.67
CA GLY A 222 -8.48 -1.94 -40.42
C GLY A 222 -9.84 -1.27 -40.13
N ARG A 223 -10.82 -2.04 -39.64
CA ARG A 223 -12.16 -1.53 -39.26
C ARG A 223 -12.28 -1.05 -37.81
N LEU A 224 -11.21 -1.16 -37.02
CA LEU A 224 -11.22 -0.77 -35.62
C LEU A 224 -10.57 0.60 -35.40
N SER A 225 -11.28 1.51 -34.77
CA SER A 225 -10.77 2.80 -34.34
C SER A 225 -10.57 2.78 -32.82
N PHE A 226 -9.42 3.27 -32.33
CA PHE A 226 -9.10 3.35 -30.92
C PHE A 226 -8.31 4.62 -30.57
N GLN A 227 -8.39 5.04 -29.32
CA GLN A 227 -7.66 6.20 -28.81
C GLN A 227 -6.31 5.75 -28.25
N GLN A 228 -5.23 6.15 -28.93
CA GLN A 228 -3.87 5.93 -28.47
C GLN A 228 -3.41 7.11 -27.60
N ILE A 229 -2.83 6.83 -26.43
CA ILE A 229 -2.19 7.87 -25.61
C ILE A 229 -0.84 8.18 -26.27
N THR A 230 -0.63 9.46 -26.60
CA THR A 230 0.60 9.98 -27.22
C THR A 230 1.41 10.83 -26.26
N GLY A 231 0.84 11.25 -25.12
CA GLY A 231 1.51 12.06 -24.12
C GLY A 231 0.64 12.34 -22.90
N PHE A 232 1.16 13.16 -22.01
CA PHE A 232 0.47 13.61 -20.81
C PHE A 232 0.59 15.12 -20.67
N GLN A 233 -0.37 15.73 -20.00
CA GLN A 233 -0.48 17.17 -19.81
C GLN A 233 -0.91 17.49 -18.39
N ARG A 234 -0.76 18.76 -17.95
CA ARG A 234 -1.21 19.28 -16.65
C ARG A 234 -0.64 18.50 -15.45
N LEU A 235 0.62 18.09 -15.55
CA LEU A 235 1.25 17.29 -14.52
C LEU A 235 1.48 18.08 -13.23
N GLU A 236 1.70 19.38 -13.33
CA GLU A 236 1.83 20.28 -12.18
C GLU A 236 0.51 20.37 -11.40
N GLU A 237 -0.64 20.45 -12.10
CA GLU A 237 -1.97 20.42 -11.49
C GLU A 237 -2.19 19.10 -10.73
N LEU A 238 -1.81 17.97 -11.35
CA LEU A 238 -1.91 16.67 -10.69
C LEU A 238 -0.99 16.58 -9.46
N GLN A 239 0.22 17.09 -9.57
CA GLN A 239 1.18 17.11 -8.46
C GLN A 239 0.67 17.97 -7.30
N GLU A 240 0.07 19.13 -7.58
CA GLU A 240 -0.54 20.00 -6.58
C GLU A 240 -1.68 19.28 -5.85
N SER A 241 -2.55 18.58 -6.59
CA SER A 241 -3.69 17.85 -6.01
C SER A 241 -3.30 16.72 -5.06
N LEU A 242 -2.04 16.26 -5.09
CA LEU A 242 -1.53 15.21 -4.18
C LEU A 242 -1.01 15.76 -2.85
N LYS A 243 -0.65 17.05 -2.77
CA LYS A 243 0.06 17.63 -1.60
C LYS A 243 -0.68 17.49 -0.29
N ASP A 244 -2.01 17.64 -0.31
CA ASP A 244 -2.81 17.68 0.91
C ASP A 244 -2.92 16.32 1.62
N PHE A 245 -2.72 15.23 0.88
CA PHE A 245 -2.91 13.88 1.41
C PHE A 245 -1.75 12.92 1.12
N SER A 246 -0.62 13.44 0.66
CA SER A 246 0.55 12.61 0.38
C SER A 246 1.86 13.29 0.72
N ILE A 247 2.87 12.49 0.98
CA ILE A 247 4.25 12.93 1.05
C ILE A 247 5.12 12.08 0.12
N ARG A 248 6.00 12.76 -0.61
CA ARG A 248 7.03 12.11 -1.42
C ARG A 248 8.41 12.43 -0.86
N LYS A 249 9.21 11.39 -0.65
CA LYS A 249 10.62 11.52 -0.23
C LYS A 249 11.49 10.55 -1.03
N THR A 250 12.66 11.03 -1.43
CA THR A 250 13.69 10.23 -2.09
C THR A 250 14.86 9.98 -1.15
N LYS A 251 15.68 8.97 -1.46
CA LYS A 251 16.88 8.66 -0.66
C LYS A 251 17.87 9.82 -0.63
N THR A 252 18.02 10.51 -1.75
CA THR A 252 18.94 11.65 -1.89
C THR A 252 18.53 12.86 -1.05
N GLU A 253 17.25 13.00 -0.74
CA GLU A 253 16.74 14.06 0.13
C GLU A 253 16.86 13.72 1.62
N CYS A 254 16.86 12.43 1.95
CA CYS A 254 16.73 11.96 3.34
C CYS A 254 18.01 11.38 3.93
N LEU A 255 18.93 10.90 3.09
CA LEU A 255 20.09 10.13 3.53
C LEU A 255 21.34 10.62 2.80
N ASP A 256 22.42 10.77 3.55
CA ASP A 256 23.75 10.98 2.99
C ASP A 256 24.35 9.62 2.58
N LEU A 257 24.14 9.24 1.33
CA LEU A 257 24.57 7.97 0.79
C LEU A 257 25.76 8.16 -0.17
N PRO A 258 26.73 7.24 -0.17
CA PRO A 258 27.80 7.27 -1.16
C PRO A 258 27.21 7.09 -2.58
N ALA A 259 27.94 7.60 -3.56
CA ALA A 259 27.55 7.48 -4.96
C ALA A 259 27.38 6.00 -5.36
N LYS A 260 26.38 5.73 -6.19
CA LYS A 260 26.14 4.38 -6.72
C LYS A 260 27.30 3.98 -7.64
N VAL A 261 27.94 2.85 -7.35
CA VAL A 261 28.96 2.26 -8.19
C VAL A 261 28.34 1.14 -9.02
N TYR A 262 28.42 1.25 -10.35
CA TYR A 262 27.94 0.24 -11.28
C TYR A 262 29.13 -0.60 -11.75
N ILE A 263 29.17 -1.89 -11.44
CA ILE A 263 30.20 -2.82 -11.87
C ILE A 263 29.58 -3.78 -12.88
N LYS A 264 30.12 -3.77 -14.11
CA LYS A 264 29.74 -4.76 -15.13
C LYS A 264 30.55 -6.03 -14.87
N ARG A 265 29.86 -7.16 -14.69
CA ARG A 265 30.48 -8.49 -14.66
C ARG A 265 30.07 -9.23 -15.90
N TYR A 266 31.06 -9.70 -16.66
CA TYR A 266 30.82 -10.57 -17.81
C TYR A 266 30.89 -12.00 -17.32
N VAL A 267 29.90 -12.80 -17.70
CA VAL A 267 29.81 -14.22 -17.39
C VAL A 267 29.75 -14.97 -18.71
N GLU A 268 30.61 -15.95 -18.91
CA GLU A 268 30.53 -16.83 -20.06
C GLU A 268 29.37 -17.81 -19.86
N LEU A 269 28.54 -17.94 -20.90
CA LEU A 269 27.44 -18.90 -20.89
C LEU A 269 28.02 -20.32 -21.07
N SER A 270 27.46 -21.29 -20.38
CA SER A 270 27.74 -22.71 -20.67
C SER A 270 27.27 -23.08 -22.08
N ASP A 271 27.81 -24.17 -22.65
CA ASP A 271 27.44 -24.58 -24.00
C ASP A 271 25.95 -24.93 -24.12
N GLU A 272 25.36 -25.47 -23.08
CA GLU A 272 23.91 -25.71 -23.00
C GLU A 272 23.10 -24.39 -23.04
N GLN A 273 23.56 -23.37 -22.32
CA GLN A 273 22.94 -22.05 -22.34
C GLN A 273 23.09 -21.36 -23.70
N LYS A 274 24.28 -21.44 -24.32
CA LYS A 274 24.52 -20.92 -25.69
C LYS A 274 23.58 -21.58 -26.70
N THR A 275 23.41 -22.90 -26.62
CA THR A 275 22.50 -23.66 -27.49
C THR A 275 21.04 -23.22 -27.28
N ALA A 276 20.59 -23.07 -26.04
CA ALA A 276 19.23 -22.60 -25.73
C ALA A 276 18.99 -21.19 -26.26
N TYR A 277 19.95 -20.26 -26.14
CA TYR A 277 19.83 -18.89 -26.68
C TYR A 277 19.86 -18.88 -28.23
N GLY A 278 20.57 -19.78 -28.89
CA GLY A 278 20.63 -19.85 -30.34
C GLY A 278 19.38 -20.44 -31.00
N THR A 279 18.50 -21.08 -30.19
CA THR A 279 17.23 -21.68 -30.65
C THR A 279 16.02 -20.80 -30.39
N MET A 280 16.19 -19.64 -29.73
CA MET A 280 15.17 -18.56 -29.52
C MET A 280 15.24 -17.52 -30.64
#